data_968a5b5d3cd72a804433d42f1437c6a6
#
_entry.id   968a5b5d3cd72a804433d42f1437c6a6
#
_cell.length_a   1.000
_cell.length_b   1.000
_cell.length_c   1.000
_cell.angle_alpha   90.00
_cell.angle_beta   90.00
_cell.angle_gamma   90.00
#
_symmetry.space_group_name_H-M   'P 1'
#
loop_
_entity.id
_entity.type
_entity.pdbx_description
1 polymer ?
#
loop_
_entity_poly.entity_id
_entity_poly.type
_entity_poly.pdbx_seq_one_letter_code
_entity_poly.pdbx_strand_id
1 'polypeptide(L)'
;GSSDDKEPQSEDVTIKCSPEKIEAVAQASQYVVNVVCSGKEWTAFASDDCSSWVKVNVMGSSSSQGTATVIVSAHTGTTSRTGTVVVKSGATRVSIPLTQAAPLSVSQTELYSNSIGESFVLSVIASGEWNVKSNDSWISAEKNSGEIVVTTLANDAKISRTGTVEVVAGAEKVTVTVIQESAEDLDINIPEGYRLVWHDEFNE
;
A
#
# COMPACT_ATOMS: atom_id res chain seq x y z
N GLY A 1 -44.46 56.10 17.10
CA GLY A 1 -43.70 54.97 17.62
C GLY A 1 -43.22 54.10 16.48
N SER A 2 -41.99 54.28 16.06
CA SER A 2 -41.30 53.40 15.12
C SER A 2 -40.82 52.21 15.91
N SER A 3 -41.43 51.04 15.76
CA SER A 3 -40.89 49.78 16.26
C SER A 3 -39.85 49.31 15.27
N ASP A 4 -38.60 49.48 15.66
CA ASP A 4 -37.47 48.78 15.05
C ASP A 4 -37.65 47.27 15.33
N ASP A 5 -38.32 46.58 14.45
CA ASP A 5 -38.25 45.12 14.36
C ASP A 5 -36.86 44.79 13.78
N LYS A 6 -35.89 44.72 14.66
CA LYS A 6 -34.59 44.15 14.35
C LYS A 6 -34.80 42.64 14.26
N GLU A 7 -34.92 42.13 13.02
CA GLU A 7 -34.81 40.69 12.79
C GLU A 7 -33.60 40.13 13.54
N PRO A 8 -33.77 39.02 14.28
CA PRO A 8 -32.63 38.40 14.93
C PRO A 8 -31.66 37.96 13.83
N GLN A 9 -30.51 38.62 13.73
CA GLN A 9 -29.41 38.17 12.91
C GLN A 9 -29.04 36.77 13.39
N SER A 10 -29.25 35.74 12.55
CA SER A 10 -28.75 34.41 12.80
C SER A 10 -27.25 34.52 12.93
N GLU A 11 -26.69 34.22 14.13
CA GLU A 11 -25.24 34.14 14.33
C GLU A 11 -24.72 33.12 13.36
N ASP A 12 -23.65 33.49 12.60
CA ASP A 12 -22.97 32.59 11.69
C ASP A 12 -22.37 31.43 12.48
N VAL A 13 -22.78 30.20 12.13
CA VAL A 13 -22.23 28.99 12.74
C VAL A 13 -20.84 28.78 12.21
N THR A 14 -19.88 28.55 13.11
CA THR A 14 -18.52 28.17 12.80
C THR A 14 -18.28 26.71 13.17
N ILE A 15 -17.58 25.99 12.33
CA ILE A 15 -17.13 24.62 12.56
C ILE A 15 -15.62 24.56 12.41
N LYS A 16 -14.94 24.03 13.42
CA LYS A 16 -13.50 23.73 13.37
C LYS A 16 -13.29 22.25 13.59
N CYS A 17 -12.50 21.64 12.72
CA CYS A 17 -12.16 20.23 12.77
C CYS A 17 -10.66 20.05 12.89
N SER A 18 -10.24 19.10 13.70
CA SER A 18 -8.84 18.74 13.86
C SER A 18 -8.70 17.21 13.96
N PRO A 19 -7.98 16.57 13.03
CA PRO A 19 -7.26 17.15 11.90
C PRO A 19 -8.19 17.68 10.79
N GLU A 20 -7.64 18.53 9.92
CA GLU A 20 -8.36 19.10 8.76
C GLU A 20 -8.32 18.20 7.52
N LYS A 21 -7.46 17.18 7.55
CA LYS A 21 -7.34 16.14 6.53
C LYS A 21 -6.98 14.81 7.17
N ILE A 22 -7.30 13.72 6.52
CA ILE A 22 -6.96 12.35 6.96
C ILE A 22 -6.14 11.67 5.88
N GLU A 23 -4.98 11.20 6.25
CA GLU A 23 -4.13 10.33 5.43
C GLU A 23 -4.17 8.93 6.05
N ALA A 24 -4.99 8.05 5.46
CA ALA A 24 -5.25 6.73 5.98
C ALA A 24 -4.26 5.71 5.41
N VAL A 25 -3.86 4.77 6.24
CA VAL A 25 -3.10 3.58 5.83
C VAL A 25 -3.99 2.63 5.03
N ALA A 26 -3.38 1.73 4.27
CA ALA A 26 -4.11 0.76 3.45
C ALA A 26 -4.94 -0.23 4.29
N GLN A 27 -4.47 -0.59 5.48
CA GLN A 27 -5.17 -1.48 6.40
C GLN A 27 -6.40 -0.80 7.00
N ALA A 28 -7.36 -1.61 7.46
CA ALA A 28 -8.50 -1.12 8.22
C ALA A 28 -8.02 -0.28 9.42
N SER A 29 -8.57 0.91 9.58
CA SER A 29 -8.08 1.88 10.56
C SER A 29 -9.19 2.84 11.02
N GLN A 30 -8.92 3.56 12.09
CA GLN A 30 -9.81 4.57 12.63
C GLN A 30 -9.05 5.88 12.89
N TYR A 31 -9.75 6.98 12.66
CA TYR A 31 -9.21 8.33 12.87
C TYR A 31 -10.23 9.16 13.63
N VAL A 32 -9.79 9.83 14.68
CA VAL A 32 -10.63 10.69 15.48
C VAL A 32 -10.48 12.13 15.02
N VAL A 33 -11.58 12.75 14.65
CA VAL A 33 -11.67 14.17 14.35
C VAL A 33 -12.36 14.88 15.49
N ASN A 34 -11.65 15.81 16.11
CA ASN A 34 -12.22 16.70 17.11
C ASN A 34 -13.02 17.80 16.40
N VAL A 35 -14.25 18.01 16.84
CA VAL A 35 -15.16 18.98 16.26
C VAL A 35 -15.51 20.02 17.30
N VAL A 36 -15.33 21.29 16.96
CA VAL A 36 -15.81 22.44 17.71
C VAL A 36 -16.79 23.20 16.85
N CYS A 37 -18.02 23.32 17.32
CA CYS A 37 -19.12 23.94 16.58
C CYS A 37 -19.80 25.01 17.46
N SER A 38 -19.94 26.22 16.94
CA SER A 38 -20.66 27.29 17.66
C SER A 38 -22.18 27.07 17.66
N GLY A 39 -22.68 26.21 16.76
CA GLY A 39 -24.08 25.75 16.78
C GLY A 39 -24.34 24.75 17.90
N LYS A 40 -25.62 24.48 18.17
CA LYS A 40 -26.01 23.54 19.24
C LYS A 40 -26.07 22.09 18.79
N GLU A 41 -26.14 21.88 17.50
CA GLU A 41 -26.23 20.55 16.89
C GLU A 41 -25.38 20.50 15.63
N TRP A 42 -24.72 19.39 15.45
CA TRP A 42 -23.93 19.11 14.26
C TRP A 42 -23.97 17.62 13.94
N THR A 43 -23.64 17.25 12.76
CA THR A 43 -23.48 15.87 12.32
C THR A 43 -22.23 15.71 11.46
N ALA A 44 -21.78 14.49 11.32
CA ALA A 44 -20.68 14.15 10.41
C ALA A 44 -21.01 12.85 9.67
N PHE A 45 -20.62 12.79 8.40
CA PHE A 45 -20.89 11.65 7.55
C PHE A 45 -19.86 11.56 6.42
N ALA A 46 -19.71 10.36 5.88
CA ALA A 46 -18.94 10.13 4.67
C ALA A 46 -19.77 10.59 3.45
N SER A 47 -19.14 11.28 2.51
CA SER A 47 -19.78 11.62 1.24
C SER A 47 -20.11 10.36 0.42
N ASP A 48 -21.05 10.47 -0.52
CA ASP A 48 -21.57 9.33 -1.28
C ASP A 48 -20.49 8.58 -2.07
N ASP A 49 -19.45 9.27 -2.52
CA ASP A 49 -18.33 8.71 -3.28
C ASP A 49 -17.46 7.75 -2.45
N CYS A 50 -17.48 7.84 -1.12
CA CYS A 50 -16.68 6.98 -0.23
C CYS A 50 -17.50 6.24 0.83
N SER A 51 -18.81 6.39 0.86
CA SER A 51 -19.68 5.81 1.90
C SER A 51 -19.66 4.27 1.94
N SER A 52 -19.21 3.62 0.87
CA SER A 52 -19.04 2.16 0.83
C SER A 52 -17.83 1.65 1.64
N TRP A 53 -16.85 2.51 1.89
CA TRP A 53 -15.62 2.12 2.59
C TRP A 53 -15.24 3.05 3.76
N VAL A 54 -16.00 4.11 3.98
CA VAL A 54 -15.86 5.03 5.13
C VAL A 54 -17.17 5.10 5.90
N LYS A 55 -17.08 4.91 7.21
CA LYS A 55 -18.18 5.12 8.16
C LYS A 55 -17.77 6.17 9.17
N VAL A 56 -18.73 6.95 9.66
CA VAL A 56 -18.49 7.99 10.65
C VAL A 56 -19.44 7.80 11.82
N ASN A 57 -18.87 7.70 13.02
CA ASN A 57 -19.60 7.69 14.27
C ASN A 57 -19.35 8.99 15.01
N VAL A 58 -20.41 9.62 15.52
CA VAL A 58 -20.35 10.91 16.22
C VAL A 58 -20.65 10.76 17.69
N MET A 59 -19.89 11.49 18.51
CA MET A 59 -20.17 11.68 19.93
C MET A 59 -20.16 13.18 20.26
N GLY A 60 -21.12 13.61 21.11
CA GLY A 60 -21.24 15.01 21.50
C GLY A 60 -21.81 15.91 20.41
N SER A 61 -22.57 15.38 19.46
CA SER A 61 -23.14 16.14 18.35
C SER A 61 -24.25 17.13 18.73
N SER A 62 -24.76 17.05 19.95
CA SER A 62 -25.71 18.03 20.52
C SER A 62 -25.02 19.06 21.44
N SER A 63 -23.72 19.15 21.39
CA SER A 63 -22.94 20.14 22.15
C SER A 63 -21.96 20.87 21.24
N SER A 64 -21.37 21.95 21.76
CA SER A 64 -20.37 22.75 21.03
C SER A 64 -19.05 22.03 20.77
N GLN A 65 -18.82 20.90 21.41
CA GLN A 65 -17.61 20.08 21.25
C GLN A 65 -17.96 18.61 21.23
N GLY A 66 -17.32 17.89 20.33
CA GLY A 66 -17.48 16.45 20.23
C GLY A 66 -16.43 15.84 19.31
N THR A 67 -16.66 14.59 18.97
CA THR A 67 -15.75 13.82 18.11
C THR A 67 -16.50 13.12 17.01
N ALA A 68 -15.89 13.05 15.84
CA ALA A 68 -16.28 12.18 14.74
C ALA A 68 -15.19 11.10 14.58
N THR A 69 -15.56 9.86 14.83
CA THR A 69 -14.66 8.73 14.58
C THR A 69 -14.88 8.23 13.16
N VAL A 70 -13.86 8.37 12.34
CA VAL A 70 -13.84 7.97 10.93
C VAL A 70 -13.27 6.57 10.84
N ILE A 71 -14.08 5.62 10.43
CA ILE A 71 -13.74 4.20 10.30
C ILE A 71 -13.52 3.91 8.84
N VAL A 72 -12.31 3.51 8.49
CA VAL A 72 -11.86 3.28 7.11
C VAL A 72 -11.61 1.79 6.91
N SER A 73 -12.28 1.19 5.93
CA SER A 73 -12.08 -0.20 5.56
C SER A 73 -10.75 -0.41 4.87
N ALA A 74 -10.20 -1.63 4.92
CA ALA A 74 -8.98 -1.98 4.22
C ALA A 74 -9.11 -1.72 2.72
N HIS A 75 -8.03 -1.25 2.12
CA HIS A 75 -7.89 -1.03 0.68
C HIS A 75 -6.97 -2.08 0.08
N THR A 76 -7.43 -2.74 -0.97
CA THR A 76 -6.68 -3.81 -1.66
C THR A 76 -6.32 -3.44 -3.10
N GLY A 77 -6.65 -2.23 -3.53
CA GLY A 77 -6.34 -1.74 -4.87
C GLY A 77 -4.87 -1.39 -5.07
N THR A 78 -4.50 -1.08 -6.30
CA THR A 78 -3.11 -0.77 -6.69
C THR A 78 -2.80 0.72 -6.72
N THR A 79 -3.80 1.57 -6.53
CA THR A 79 -3.68 3.03 -6.45
C THR A 79 -4.33 3.54 -5.18
N SER A 80 -3.89 4.68 -4.67
CA SER A 80 -4.57 5.35 -3.57
C SER A 80 -6.00 5.71 -3.96
N ARG A 81 -6.89 5.81 -2.98
CA ARG A 81 -8.27 6.27 -3.16
C ARG A 81 -8.57 7.45 -2.26
N THR A 82 -9.51 8.27 -2.68
CA THR A 82 -9.89 9.50 -1.99
C THR A 82 -11.37 9.51 -1.64
N GLY A 83 -11.71 10.25 -0.62
CA GLY A 83 -13.06 10.51 -0.18
C GLY A 83 -13.12 11.78 0.63
N THR A 84 -14.29 12.08 1.14
CA THR A 84 -14.54 13.28 1.95
C THR A 84 -15.42 12.93 3.13
N VAL A 85 -15.01 13.39 4.31
CA VAL A 85 -15.87 13.43 5.49
C VAL A 85 -16.43 14.84 5.61
N VAL A 86 -17.74 14.95 5.74
CA VAL A 86 -18.43 16.22 5.86
C VAL A 86 -18.93 16.40 7.29
N VAL A 87 -18.60 17.51 7.90
CA VAL A 87 -19.19 17.97 9.18
C VAL A 87 -20.14 19.12 8.88
N LYS A 88 -21.36 19.01 9.36
CA LYS A 88 -22.44 19.94 9.02
C LYS A 88 -23.20 20.40 10.27
N SER A 89 -23.52 21.68 10.30
CA SER A 89 -24.44 22.28 11.29
C SER A 89 -25.29 23.30 10.55
N GLY A 90 -26.60 23.01 10.43
CA GLY A 90 -27.48 23.81 9.60
C GLY A 90 -27.04 23.86 8.14
N ALA A 91 -26.81 25.05 7.61
CA ALA A 91 -26.31 25.27 6.26
C ALA A 91 -24.78 25.30 6.20
N THR A 92 -24.08 25.38 7.33
CA THR A 92 -22.63 25.43 7.40
C THR A 92 -22.05 24.04 7.26
N ARG A 93 -21.04 23.91 6.38
CA ARG A 93 -20.33 22.64 6.12
C ARG A 93 -18.82 22.84 6.16
N VAL A 94 -18.14 21.85 6.68
CA VAL A 94 -16.68 21.69 6.56
C VAL A 94 -16.40 20.34 5.95
N SER A 95 -15.58 20.33 4.91
CA SER A 95 -15.13 19.10 4.24
C SER A 95 -13.73 18.74 4.69
N ILE A 96 -13.56 17.50 5.12
CA ILE A 96 -12.28 16.94 5.52
C ILE A 96 -11.88 15.95 4.44
N PRO A 97 -10.88 16.27 3.61
CA PRO A 97 -10.40 15.34 2.59
C PRO A 97 -9.74 14.14 3.26
N LEU A 98 -10.02 12.97 2.72
CA LEU A 98 -9.46 11.70 3.14
C LEU A 98 -8.78 11.04 1.94
N THR A 99 -7.53 10.63 2.13
CA THR A 99 -6.78 9.84 1.16
C THR A 99 -6.35 8.54 1.83
N GLN A 100 -6.65 7.41 1.21
CA GLN A 100 -6.17 6.11 1.67
C GLN A 100 -5.13 5.56 0.71
N ALA A 101 -3.97 5.22 1.27
CA ALA A 101 -2.86 4.65 0.52
C ALA A 101 -3.19 3.27 -0.06
N ALA A 102 -2.60 2.94 -1.21
CA ALA A 102 -2.54 1.56 -1.68
C ALA A 102 -1.59 0.74 -0.79
N PRO A 103 -1.85 -0.57 -0.58
CA PRO A 103 -0.94 -1.42 0.16
C PRO A 103 0.37 -1.63 -0.60
N LEU A 104 1.43 -1.95 0.16
CA LEU A 104 2.68 -2.41 -0.43
C LEU A 104 2.42 -3.66 -1.26
N SER A 105 2.86 -3.65 -2.51
CA SER A 105 2.78 -4.81 -3.38
C SER A 105 3.98 -4.90 -4.32
N VAL A 106 4.27 -6.12 -4.74
CA VAL A 106 5.33 -6.44 -5.71
C VAL A 106 4.68 -7.22 -6.84
N SER A 107 5.10 -6.96 -8.06
CA SER A 107 4.47 -7.54 -9.27
C SER A 107 4.49 -9.07 -9.31
N GLN A 108 5.48 -9.69 -8.67
CA GLN A 108 5.58 -11.15 -8.51
C GLN A 108 6.14 -11.45 -7.12
N THR A 109 5.59 -12.45 -6.45
CA THR A 109 6.02 -12.92 -5.12
C THR A 109 6.70 -14.28 -5.15
N GLU A 110 6.78 -14.90 -6.32
CA GLU A 110 7.44 -16.17 -6.55
C GLU A 110 8.22 -16.12 -7.86
N LEU A 111 9.51 -16.41 -7.80
CA LEU A 111 10.42 -16.41 -8.94
C LEU A 111 11.03 -17.79 -9.12
N TYR A 112 11.08 -18.25 -10.35
CA TYR A 112 11.73 -19.49 -10.74
C TYR A 112 12.99 -19.17 -11.54
N SER A 113 14.14 -19.48 -11.00
CA SER A 113 15.43 -19.23 -11.62
C SER A 113 16.04 -20.52 -12.17
N ASN A 114 16.65 -20.40 -13.34
CA ASN A 114 17.48 -21.49 -13.85
C ASN A 114 18.76 -21.67 -13.00
N SER A 115 19.44 -22.80 -13.19
CA SER A 115 20.66 -23.12 -12.45
C SER A 115 21.86 -22.23 -12.80
N ILE A 116 21.86 -21.60 -13.96
CA ILE A 116 22.97 -20.74 -14.41
C ILE A 116 22.95 -19.40 -13.69
N GLY A 117 21.79 -18.96 -13.25
CA GLY A 117 21.52 -17.64 -12.69
C GLY A 117 20.81 -16.74 -13.68
N GLU A 118 19.94 -15.92 -13.16
CA GLU A 118 19.09 -14.99 -13.93
C GLU A 118 18.91 -13.67 -13.18
N SER A 119 18.45 -12.68 -13.92
CA SER A 119 17.98 -11.41 -13.38
C SER A 119 16.50 -11.23 -13.67
N PHE A 120 15.76 -10.76 -12.65
CA PHE A 120 14.34 -10.47 -12.71
C PHE A 120 14.12 -9.00 -12.36
N VAL A 121 13.19 -8.36 -13.03
CA VAL A 121 12.76 -6.99 -12.71
C VAL A 121 11.35 -7.06 -12.17
N LEU A 122 11.16 -6.59 -10.94
CA LEU A 122 9.86 -6.55 -10.26
C LEU A 122 9.46 -5.11 -10.00
N SER A 123 8.20 -4.78 -10.31
CA SER A 123 7.63 -3.48 -9.97
C SER A 123 7.14 -3.47 -8.53
N VAL A 124 7.35 -2.36 -7.83
CA VAL A 124 6.93 -2.15 -6.44
C VAL A 124 5.91 -1.02 -6.39
N ILE A 125 4.80 -1.25 -5.69
CA ILE A 125 3.82 -0.22 -5.35
C ILE A 125 3.93 0.02 -3.86
N ALA A 126 4.28 1.25 -3.48
CA ALA A 126 4.37 1.69 -2.10
C ALA A 126 3.93 3.15 -2.00
N SER A 127 3.31 3.52 -0.89
CA SER A 127 2.85 4.90 -0.65
C SER A 127 3.94 5.83 -0.12
N GLY A 128 5.11 5.30 0.23
CA GLY A 128 6.24 6.05 0.79
C GLY A 128 7.55 5.33 0.58
N GLU A 129 8.53 5.65 1.41
CA GLU A 129 9.83 5.01 1.38
C GLU A 129 9.73 3.50 1.63
N TRP A 130 10.48 2.75 0.86
CA TRP A 130 10.59 1.30 0.99
C TRP A 130 12.02 0.84 0.76
N ASN A 131 12.36 -0.30 1.32
CA ASN A 131 13.66 -0.93 1.18
C ASN A 131 13.52 -2.39 0.77
N VAL A 132 14.58 -2.94 0.23
CA VAL A 132 14.68 -4.33 -0.16
C VAL A 132 15.95 -4.94 0.43
N LYS A 133 15.87 -6.19 0.85
CA LYS A 133 17.05 -6.98 1.22
C LYS A 133 16.89 -8.43 0.79
N SER A 134 17.98 -9.05 0.43
CA SER A 134 18.04 -10.51 0.29
C SER A 134 18.38 -11.15 1.63
N ASN A 135 17.78 -12.31 1.90
CA ASN A 135 18.07 -13.15 3.06
C ASN A 135 19.11 -14.25 2.74
N ASP A 136 19.49 -14.38 1.48
CA ASP A 136 20.36 -15.45 1.00
C ASP A 136 21.53 -14.90 0.18
N SER A 137 22.73 -15.40 0.43
CA SER A 137 23.95 -14.89 -0.18
C SER A 137 24.05 -15.10 -1.70
N TRP A 138 23.28 -16.04 -2.23
CA TRP A 138 23.23 -16.33 -3.67
C TRP A 138 22.19 -15.51 -4.43
N ILE A 139 21.46 -14.66 -3.72
CA ILE A 139 20.48 -13.72 -4.29
C ILE A 139 20.95 -12.30 -3.98
N SER A 140 21.04 -11.45 -4.99
CA SER A 140 21.14 -10.02 -4.81
C SER A 140 19.80 -9.36 -5.14
N ALA A 141 19.47 -8.31 -4.42
CA ALA A 141 18.26 -7.52 -4.67
C ALA A 141 18.60 -6.05 -4.53
N GLU A 142 18.43 -5.31 -5.61
CA GLU A 142 18.78 -3.90 -5.67
C GLU A 142 17.58 -3.06 -6.07
N LYS A 143 17.37 -1.95 -5.35
CA LYS A 143 16.36 -0.97 -5.66
C LYS A 143 16.81 -0.11 -6.85
N ASN A 144 15.94 0.00 -7.84
CA ASN A 144 16.11 0.88 -8.98
C ASN A 144 14.83 1.68 -9.21
N SER A 145 14.74 2.88 -8.61
CA SER A 145 13.53 3.72 -8.65
C SER A 145 12.31 2.97 -8.09
N GLY A 146 11.26 2.73 -8.87
CA GLY A 146 10.06 1.97 -8.50
C GLY A 146 10.16 0.47 -8.71
N GLU A 147 11.34 -0.06 -8.96
CA GLU A 147 11.58 -1.46 -9.31
C GLU A 147 12.66 -2.08 -8.42
N ILE A 148 12.67 -3.40 -8.39
CA ILE A 148 13.73 -4.21 -7.80
C ILE A 148 14.34 -5.05 -8.89
N VAL A 149 15.67 -5.09 -8.95
CA VAL A 149 16.39 -6.06 -9.75
C VAL A 149 16.86 -7.19 -8.83
N VAL A 150 16.32 -8.37 -9.02
CA VAL A 150 16.70 -9.59 -8.29
C VAL A 150 17.58 -10.43 -9.19
N THR A 151 18.79 -10.74 -8.74
CA THR A 151 19.75 -11.53 -9.50
C THR A 151 20.19 -12.73 -8.68
N THR A 152 20.17 -13.90 -9.30
CA THR A 152 20.63 -15.15 -8.69
C THR A 152 22.01 -15.54 -9.24
N LEU A 153 22.85 -16.04 -8.34
CA LEU A 153 24.13 -16.67 -8.73
C LEU A 153 23.87 -18.11 -9.21
N ALA A 154 24.82 -18.68 -9.94
CA ALA A 154 24.73 -20.07 -10.37
C ALA A 154 24.55 -21.05 -9.20
N ASN A 155 23.75 -22.07 -9.40
CA ASN A 155 23.58 -23.20 -8.51
C ASN A 155 24.30 -24.42 -9.13
N ASP A 156 25.49 -24.69 -8.67
CA ASP A 156 26.29 -25.82 -9.16
C ASP A 156 25.96 -27.14 -8.45
N ALA A 157 25.07 -27.08 -7.47
CA ALA A 157 24.63 -28.25 -6.74
C ALA A 157 23.54 -29.04 -7.49
N LYS A 158 23.47 -30.33 -7.26
CA LYS A 158 22.43 -31.23 -7.81
C LYS A 158 21.11 -31.19 -7.04
N ILE A 159 20.91 -30.15 -6.24
CA ILE A 159 19.73 -29.93 -5.43
C ILE A 159 19.22 -28.51 -5.73
N SER A 160 17.94 -28.37 -6.00
CA SER A 160 17.29 -27.07 -6.07
C SER A 160 17.39 -26.35 -4.73
N ARG A 161 17.36 -25.04 -4.75
CA ARG A 161 17.41 -24.23 -3.54
C ARG A 161 16.32 -23.16 -3.54
N THR A 162 15.91 -22.77 -2.36
CA THR A 162 14.93 -21.72 -2.15
C THR A 162 15.49 -20.65 -1.25
N GLY A 163 15.31 -19.43 -1.63
CA GLY A 163 15.69 -18.27 -0.84
C GLY A 163 14.62 -17.19 -0.89
N THR A 164 14.82 -16.11 -0.18
CA THR A 164 13.83 -15.04 -0.07
C THR A 164 14.42 -13.65 -0.19
N VAL A 165 13.62 -12.76 -0.71
CA VAL A 165 13.85 -11.32 -0.73
C VAL A 165 12.71 -10.67 0.03
N GLU A 166 13.01 -9.74 0.93
CA GLU A 166 12.04 -8.98 1.69
C GLU A 166 11.98 -7.55 1.20
N VAL A 167 10.76 -7.09 0.93
CA VAL A 167 10.45 -5.69 0.63
C VAL A 167 9.67 -5.12 1.80
N VAL A 168 10.14 -4.03 2.38
CA VAL A 168 9.58 -3.43 3.58
C VAL A 168 9.27 -1.96 3.34
N ALA A 169 8.06 -1.56 3.68
CA ALA A 169 7.61 -0.16 3.70
C ALA A 169 6.91 0.12 5.03
N GLY A 170 7.59 0.79 5.95
CA GLY A 170 7.07 1.01 7.30
C GLY A 170 6.78 -0.31 8.01
N ALA A 171 5.53 -0.52 8.41
CA ALA A 171 5.08 -1.76 9.07
C ALA A 171 4.68 -2.88 8.08
N GLU A 172 4.61 -2.58 6.79
CA GLU A 172 4.24 -3.54 5.76
C GLU A 172 5.47 -4.28 5.24
N LYS A 173 5.30 -5.57 4.97
CA LYS A 173 6.33 -6.43 4.40
C LYS A 173 5.74 -7.36 3.36
N VAL A 174 6.43 -7.46 2.21
CA VAL A 174 6.16 -8.47 1.18
C VAL A 174 7.40 -9.33 1.03
N THR A 175 7.22 -10.65 1.07
CA THR A 175 8.29 -11.62 0.84
C THR A 175 8.18 -12.18 -0.57
N VAL A 176 9.28 -12.10 -1.31
CA VAL A 176 9.43 -12.74 -2.63
C VAL A 176 10.24 -14.02 -2.45
N THR A 177 9.67 -15.14 -2.81
CA THR A 177 10.32 -16.45 -2.77
C THR A 177 11.01 -16.72 -4.09
N VAL A 178 12.28 -17.09 -4.03
CA VAL A 178 13.09 -17.44 -5.20
C VAL A 178 13.42 -18.92 -5.14
N ILE A 179 12.95 -19.67 -6.12
CA ILE A 179 13.21 -21.09 -6.29
C ILE A 179 14.17 -21.24 -7.45
N GLN A 180 15.34 -21.82 -7.20
CA GLN A 180 16.36 -22.05 -8.23
C GLN A 180 16.56 -23.53 -8.49
N GLU A 181 16.54 -23.88 -9.77
CA GLU A 181 16.81 -25.23 -10.22
C GLU A 181 18.18 -25.73 -9.78
N SER A 182 18.30 -27.06 -9.63
CA SER A 182 19.57 -27.74 -9.51
C SER A 182 20.35 -27.66 -10.82
N ALA A 183 21.68 -27.79 -10.75
CA ALA A 183 22.47 -28.03 -11.93
C ALA A 183 21.99 -29.32 -12.61
N GLU A 184 21.73 -29.25 -13.92
CA GLU A 184 21.37 -30.45 -14.66
C GLU A 184 22.56 -31.42 -14.64
N ASP A 185 22.30 -32.66 -14.22
CA ASP A 185 23.17 -33.76 -14.52
C ASP A 185 23.04 -34.01 -16.04
N LEU A 186 24.03 -33.57 -16.79
CA LEU A 186 24.20 -34.02 -18.18
C LEU A 186 24.64 -35.48 -18.20
N ASP A 187 24.07 -36.34 -17.38
CA ASP A 187 24.06 -37.77 -17.60
C ASP A 187 23.13 -38.04 -18.80
N ILE A 188 23.59 -37.57 -19.94
CA ILE A 188 23.09 -38.10 -21.18
C ILE A 188 23.49 -39.57 -21.11
N ASN A 189 22.52 -40.45 -20.96
CA ASN A 189 22.67 -41.86 -21.08
C ASN A 189 23.08 -42.13 -22.53
N ILE A 190 24.39 -42.01 -22.81
CA ILE A 190 24.97 -42.22 -24.13
C ILE A 190 24.94 -43.72 -24.35
N PRO A 191 24.13 -44.24 -25.32
CA PRO A 191 24.18 -45.65 -25.61
C PRO A 191 25.61 -46.10 -25.92
N GLU A 192 25.96 -47.27 -25.41
CA GLU A 192 27.28 -47.86 -25.65
C GLU A 192 27.66 -47.81 -27.13
N GLY A 193 28.75 -47.12 -27.50
CA GLY A 193 29.19 -46.91 -28.87
C GLY A 193 29.06 -45.49 -29.39
N TYR A 194 28.44 -44.59 -28.67
CA TYR A 194 28.41 -43.16 -29.03
C TYR A 194 29.35 -42.37 -28.14
N ARG A 195 30.22 -41.60 -28.78
CA ARG A 195 31.12 -40.69 -28.10
C ARG A 195 30.68 -39.26 -28.32
N LEU A 196 30.38 -38.53 -27.26
CA LEU A 196 30.20 -37.08 -27.33
C LEU A 196 31.55 -36.46 -27.68
N VAL A 197 31.69 -36.00 -28.94
CA VAL A 197 32.78 -35.17 -29.36
C VAL A 197 32.32 -33.72 -29.27
N TRP A 198 32.78 -33.03 -28.25
CA TRP A 198 32.67 -31.58 -28.21
C TRP A 198 33.66 -31.04 -29.26
N HIS A 199 33.16 -30.57 -30.38
CA HIS A 199 33.91 -29.73 -31.28
C HIS A 199 33.83 -28.30 -30.77
N ASP A 200 34.92 -27.86 -30.17
CA ASP A 200 35.16 -26.46 -29.90
C ASP A 200 35.56 -25.81 -31.24
N GLU A 201 34.58 -25.49 -32.08
CA GLU A 201 34.81 -24.81 -33.36
C GLU A 201 34.66 -23.28 -33.24
N PHE A 202 35.17 -22.69 -32.18
CA PHE A 202 35.30 -21.25 -32.05
C PHE A 202 36.76 -20.80 -31.89
N ASN A 203 37.60 -21.17 -32.85
CA ASN A 203 38.90 -20.57 -33.05
C ASN A 203 39.13 -20.32 -34.54
N GLU A 204 38.61 -19.21 -35.05
CA GLU A 204 39.21 -18.41 -36.12
C GLU A 204 38.89 -16.96 -35.92
#